data_2ecbe721f3ff288bdd6c2297e0c0f620
#
_entry.id   2ecbe721f3ff288bdd6c2297e0c0f620
#
_cell.length_a   1.000
_cell.length_b   1.000
_cell.length_c   1.000
_cell.angle_alpha   90.00
_cell.angle_beta   90.00
_cell.angle_gamma   90.00
#
_symmetry.space_group_name_H-M   'P 1'
#
loop_
_entity.id
_entity.type
_entity.pdbx_description
1 polymer ?
#
loop_
_entity_poly.entity_id
_entity_poly.type
_entity_poly.pdbx_seq_one_letter_code
_entity_poly.pdbx_strand_id
1 'polypeptide(L)'
;MADKIIENNQVSMMGKIAAGFTFSHQVFGEGFYMTELLVKRLSDSEDRIPVMFSERLVDVTQDYIGEYVEIHGQFRSYNRHEEKHNRLVLSVFSRELKFVEEEDETVPVNQIFLDGYICKPPVYRKTPLGREIADVLLAVNRPYGKSDYIPCICWGRNARYASAFEVGGHVLIWGRIQSREYMKRIGENETEKRVAYEVSVSKLEYME
;
A
#
# COMPACT_ATOMS: atom_id res chain seq x y z
N MET A 1 10.23 21.11 -19.80
CA MET A 1 8.81 20.71 -19.68
C MET A 1 8.63 20.20 -18.28
N ALA A 2 7.78 20.85 -17.47
CA ALA A 2 7.50 20.33 -16.13
C ALA A 2 6.82 18.96 -16.29
N ASP A 3 7.39 17.92 -15.69
CA ASP A 3 6.76 16.60 -15.65
C ASP A 3 5.39 16.77 -15.00
N LYS A 4 4.35 16.47 -15.78
CA LYS A 4 2.98 16.47 -15.29
C LYS A 4 2.92 15.37 -14.22
N ILE A 5 2.90 15.77 -12.94
CA ILE A 5 2.74 14.83 -11.84
C ILE A 5 1.41 14.13 -12.07
N ILE A 6 1.47 12.85 -12.38
CA ILE A 6 0.27 12.02 -12.54
C ILE A 6 -0.24 11.77 -11.12
N GLU A 7 -1.31 12.43 -10.72
CA GLU A 7 -1.91 12.35 -9.39
C GLU A 7 -2.84 11.12 -9.24
N ASN A 8 -2.46 10.01 -9.85
CA ASN A 8 -3.27 8.79 -9.89
C ASN A 8 -2.98 7.81 -8.73
N ASN A 9 -2.08 8.17 -7.82
CA ASN A 9 -1.68 7.38 -6.68
C ASN A 9 -1.24 8.32 -5.56
N GLN A 10 -2.10 8.53 -4.59
CA GLN A 10 -1.88 9.49 -3.51
C GLN A 10 -2.10 8.80 -2.16
N VAL A 11 -1.09 8.84 -1.32
CA VAL A 11 -1.15 8.34 0.07
C VAL A 11 -0.93 9.50 1.01
N SER A 12 -1.77 9.59 2.03
CA SER A 12 -1.58 10.41 3.22
C SER A 12 -1.68 9.50 4.44
N MET A 13 -0.63 9.48 5.25
CA MET A 13 -0.54 8.54 6.37
C MET A 13 0.18 9.18 7.54
N MET A 14 -0.31 8.90 8.75
CA MET A 14 0.37 9.24 9.99
C MET A 14 0.59 7.98 10.81
N GLY A 15 1.75 7.85 11.42
CA GLY A 15 2.06 6.70 12.25
C GLY A 15 3.36 6.88 13.03
N LYS A 16 3.63 5.92 13.89
CA LYS A 16 4.84 5.86 14.69
C LYS A 16 5.91 5.03 13.99
N ILE A 17 7.14 5.53 13.91
CA ILE A 17 8.27 4.78 13.38
C ILE A 17 8.51 3.56 14.26
N ALA A 18 8.45 2.36 13.68
CA ALA A 18 8.50 1.09 14.38
C ALA A 18 9.81 0.32 14.18
N ALA A 19 10.63 0.74 13.25
CA ALA A 19 11.90 0.08 12.93
C ALA A 19 12.96 1.11 12.54
N GLY A 20 14.22 0.81 12.82
CA GLY A 20 15.36 1.59 12.34
C GLY A 20 15.44 1.63 10.81
N PHE A 21 16.14 2.61 10.29
CA PHE A 21 16.29 2.82 8.87
C PHE A 21 17.27 1.80 8.25
N THR A 22 16.83 1.07 7.25
CA THR A 22 17.63 0.09 6.52
C THR A 22 17.88 0.55 5.10
N PHE A 23 19.15 0.62 4.68
CA PHE A 23 19.50 0.96 3.31
C PHE A 23 18.88 -0.03 2.32
N SER A 24 18.26 0.51 1.29
CA SER A 24 17.63 -0.28 0.23
C SER A 24 18.47 -0.28 -1.05
N HIS A 25 18.67 0.89 -1.64
CA HIS A 25 19.42 1.05 -2.88
C HIS A 25 19.81 2.52 -3.08
N GLN A 26 20.58 2.78 -4.13
CA GLN A 26 21.01 4.12 -4.52
C GLN A 26 20.64 4.41 -5.98
N VAL A 27 20.19 5.62 -6.27
CA VAL A 27 19.89 6.10 -7.62
C VAL A 27 20.57 7.46 -7.83
N PHE A 28 21.47 7.55 -8.80
CA PHE A 28 22.22 8.78 -9.11
C PHE A 28 22.88 9.44 -7.88
N GLY A 29 23.42 8.63 -6.97
CA GLY A 29 24.10 9.12 -5.77
C GLY A 29 23.17 9.42 -4.59
N GLU A 30 21.86 9.30 -4.74
CA GLU A 30 20.86 9.47 -3.69
C GLU A 30 20.49 8.11 -3.08
N GLY A 31 20.67 7.98 -1.76
CA GLY A 31 20.33 6.77 -1.00
C GLY A 31 18.84 6.69 -0.67
N PHE A 32 18.28 5.49 -0.79
CA PHE A 32 16.91 5.17 -0.39
C PHE A 32 16.90 4.16 0.75
N TYR A 33 16.07 4.41 1.73
CA TYR A 33 15.98 3.64 2.96
C TYR A 33 14.57 3.13 3.20
N MET A 34 14.47 2.03 3.94
CA MET A 34 13.21 1.42 4.36
C MET A 34 13.05 1.54 5.87
N THR A 35 11.82 1.77 6.29
CA THR A 35 11.36 1.63 7.67
C THR A 35 9.95 1.06 7.69
N GLU A 36 9.37 0.92 8.85
CA GLU A 36 7.97 0.53 9.05
C GLU A 36 7.27 1.55 9.94
N LEU A 37 6.04 1.91 9.58
CA LEU A 37 5.17 2.71 10.43
C LEU A 37 4.11 1.83 11.10
N LEU A 38 3.89 2.02 12.39
CA LEU A 38 2.68 1.57 13.08
C LEU A 38 1.59 2.61 12.88
N VAL A 39 0.53 2.19 12.20
CA VAL A 39 -0.60 3.04 11.83
C VAL A 39 -1.85 2.52 12.51
N LYS A 40 -2.47 3.32 13.37
CA LYS A 40 -3.68 2.92 14.08
C LYS A 40 -4.86 2.76 13.14
N ARG A 41 -5.69 1.76 13.42
CA ARG A 41 -7.02 1.61 12.82
C ARG A 41 -8.05 2.33 13.69
N LEU A 42 -9.25 2.52 13.16
CA LEU A 42 -10.42 2.95 13.96
C LEU A 42 -10.80 1.92 15.03
N SER A 43 -10.35 0.66 14.88
CA SER A 43 -10.38 -0.37 15.92
C SER A 43 -9.07 -0.33 16.72
N ASP A 44 -9.01 -0.98 17.88
CA ASP A 44 -7.80 -1.05 18.74
C ASP A 44 -6.61 -1.80 18.13
N SER A 45 -6.66 -2.08 16.83
CA SER A 45 -5.58 -2.77 16.10
C SER A 45 -4.73 -1.78 15.30
N GLU A 46 -3.50 -2.18 15.01
CA GLU A 46 -2.54 -1.39 14.24
C GLU A 46 -2.10 -2.14 12.98
N ASP A 47 -1.80 -1.39 11.93
CA ASP A 47 -1.13 -1.88 10.73
C ASP A 47 0.35 -1.53 10.78
N ARG A 48 1.21 -2.48 10.45
CA ARG A 48 2.63 -2.25 10.26
C ARG A 48 2.89 -2.10 8.76
N ILE A 49 3.13 -0.87 8.32
CA ILE A 49 3.21 -0.52 6.89
C ILE A 49 4.66 -0.20 6.51
N PRO A 50 5.24 -0.88 5.50
CA PRO A 50 6.58 -0.57 5.02
C PRO A 50 6.60 0.75 4.24
N VAL A 51 7.58 1.58 4.56
CA VAL A 51 7.79 2.89 3.95
C VAL A 51 9.20 2.98 3.40
N MET A 52 9.32 3.43 2.16
CA MET A 52 10.57 3.78 1.50
C MET A 52 10.66 5.29 1.36
N PHE A 53 11.83 5.85 1.63
CA PHE A 53 12.09 7.28 1.54
C PHE A 53 13.53 7.58 1.14
N SER A 54 13.75 8.79 0.62
CA SER A 54 15.08 9.31 0.28
C SER A 54 15.79 9.84 1.54
N GLU A 55 17.11 9.64 1.63
CA GLU A 55 17.97 10.24 2.66
C GLU A 55 17.91 11.77 2.72
N ARG A 56 17.33 12.43 1.70
CA ARG A 56 17.11 13.88 1.68
C ARG A 56 15.99 14.34 2.59
N LEU A 57 15.08 13.42 2.98
CA LEU A 57 13.92 13.76 3.80
C LEU A 57 14.23 13.76 5.29
N VAL A 58 15.24 12.99 5.72
CA VAL A 58 15.56 12.81 7.13
C VAL A 58 17.03 12.38 7.28
N ASP A 59 17.65 12.75 8.40
CA ASP A 59 19.00 12.28 8.75
C ASP A 59 18.96 10.80 9.10
N VAL A 60 19.40 9.96 8.16
CA VAL A 60 19.35 8.49 8.29
C VAL A 60 20.34 7.92 9.33
N THR A 61 21.20 8.74 9.91
CA THR A 61 22.17 8.33 10.94
C THR A 61 21.59 8.38 12.36
N GLN A 62 20.42 9.01 12.53
CA GLN A 62 19.74 9.15 13.80
C GLN A 62 18.74 8.02 14.04
N ASP A 63 18.43 7.74 15.29
CA ASP A 63 17.38 6.80 15.68
C ASP A 63 16.09 7.60 15.97
N TYR A 64 15.04 7.26 15.22
CA TYR A 64 13.71 7.86 15.35
C TYR A 64 12.63 6.85 15.76
N ILE A 65 13.01 5.68 16.25
CA ILE A 65 12.03 4.67 16.69
C ILE A 65 11.18 5.28 17.82
N GLY A 66 9.86 5.21 17.63
CA GLY A 66 8.88 5.78 18.56
C GLY A 66 8.39 7.17 18.20
N GLU A 67 9.07 7.90 17.31
CA GLU A 67 8.63 9.22 16.85
C GLU A 67 7.43 9.11 15.91
N TYR A 68 6.51 10.08 16.00
CA TYR A 68 5.39 10.20 15.08
C TYR A 68 5.78 11.00 13.84
N VAL A 69 5.34 10.49 12.69
CA VAL A 69 5.54 11.15 11.41
C VAL A 69 4.26 11.16 10.59
N GLU A 70 4.05 12.26 9.88
CA GLU A 70 3.12 12.39 8.78
C GLU A 70 3.88 12.21 7.47
N ILE A 71 3.38 11.37 6.59
CA ILE A 71 3.97 11.13 5.27
C ILE A 71 2.94 11.33 4.16
N HIS A 72 3.42 11.90 3.04
CA HIS A 72 2.68 11.94 1.78
C HIS A 72 3.50 11.27 0.69
N GLY A 73 2.83 10.48 -0.15
CA GLY A 73 3.55 9.71 -1.17
C GLY A 73 2.66 8.87 -2.05
N GLN A 74 3.17 7.73 -2.46
CA GLN A 74 2.51 6.80 -3.38
C GLN A 74 2.68 5.35 -2.88
N PHE A 75 1.66 4.53 -3.08
CA PHE A 75 1.75 3.09 -2.78
C PHE A 75 2.30 2.38 -4.02
N ARG A 76 3.49 1.85 -3.92
CA ARG A 76 4.24 1.29 -5.04
C ARG A 76 4.45 -0.21 -4.90
N SER A 77 4.54 -0.86 -6.06
CA SER A 77 4.83 -2.29 -6.16
C SER A 77 6.10 -2.54 -6.98
N TYR A 78 6.83 -3.57 -6.63
CA TYR A 78 7.90 -4.12 -7.45
C TYR A 78 7.97 -5.64 -7.31
N ASN A 79 8.46 -6.31 -8.36
CA ASN A 79 8.67 -7.74 -8.33
C ASN A 79 10.09 -8.03 -7.82
N ARG A 80 10.18 -8.71 -6.69
CA ARG A 80 11.43 -9.24 -6.17
C ARG A 80 11.65 -10.64 -6.74
N HIS A 81 12.78 -10.86 -7.42
CA HIS A 81 13.18 -12.18 -7.86
C HIS A 81 13.66 -12.98 -6.64
N GLU A 82 12.96 -14.06 -6.35
CA GLU A 82 13.39 -15.12 -5.41
C GLU A 82 13.73 -16.37 -6.22
N GLU A 83 14.57 -17.26 -5.69
CA GLU A 83 15.14 -18.41 -6.43
C GLU A 83 14.12 -19.28 -7.19
N LYS A 84 12.86 -19.33 -6.76
CA LYS A 84 11.81 -20.18 -7.33
C LYS A 84 10.58 -19.42 -7.87
N HIS A 85 10.43 -18.14 -7.57
CA HIS A 85 9.26 -17.35 -7.98
C HIS A 85 9.48 -15.84 -7.79
N ASN A 86 8.69 -15.06 -8.52
CA ASN A 86 8.63 -13.62 -8.30
C ASN A 86 7.67 -13.32 -7.15
N ARG A 87 8.08 -12.46 -6.23
CA ARG A 87 7.25 -11.96 -5.14
C ARG A 87 6.92 -10.49 -5.39
N LEU A 88 5.64 -10.16 -5.37
CA LEU A 88 5.18 -8.79 -5.37
C LEU A 88 5.46 -8.18 -3.99
N VAL A 89 6.25 -7.12 -3.96
CA VAL A 89 6.57 -6.35 -2.77
C VAL A 89 5.90 -4.99 -2.88
N LEU A 90 5.25 -4.56 -1.81
CA LEU A 90 4.50 -3.32 -1.73
C LEU A 90 5.09 -2.45 -0.61
N SER A 91 5.22 -1.16 -0.86
CA SER A 91 5.62 -0.17 0.13
C SER A 91 5.07 1.21 -0.21
N VAL A 92 4.91 2.06 0.79
CA VAL A 92 4.65 3.48 0.55
C VAL A 92 5.96 4.17 0.21
N PHE A 93 6.05 4.75 -0.97
CA PHE A 93 7.15 5.61 -1.36
C PHE A 93 6.84 7.03 -0.90
N SER A 94 7.48 7.45 0.19
CA SER A 94 7.30 8.78 0.78
C SER A 94 8.00 9.85 -0.07
N ARG A 95 7.28 10.89 -0.41
CA ARG A 95 7.80 12.10 -1.06
C ARG A 95 8.00 13.24 -0.07
N GLU A 96 7.18 13.24 0.98
CA GLU A 96 7.23 14.20 2.06
C GLU A 96 7.16 13.45 3.38
N LEU A 97 7.96 13.86 4.34
CA LEU A 97 8.00 13.32 5.70
C LEU A 97 8.14 14.48 6.67
N LYS A 98 7.23 14.54 7.63
CA LYS A 98 7.26 15.56 8.72
C LYS A 98 7.15 14.85 10.06
N PHE A 99 8.00 15.23 11.00
CA PHE A 99 7.83 14.85 12.41
C PHE A 99 6.68 15.64 13.01
N VAL A 100 5.84 14.97 13.78
CA VAL A 100 4.70 15.55 14.49
C VAL A 100 4.78 15.18 15.97
N GLU A 101 4.41 16.11 16.86
CA GLU A 101 4.58 15.89 18.31
C GLU A 101 3.57 14.89 18.87
N GLU A 102 2.35 14.86 18.31
CA GLU A 102 1.27 13.94 18.69
C GLU A 102 0.36 13.67 17.49
N GLU A 103 -0.59 12.73 17.65
CA GLU A 103 -1.63 12.49 16.65
C GLU A 103 -2.51 13.74 16.47
N ASP A 104 -2.35 14.41 15.35
CA ASP A 104 -3.25 15.47 14.95
C ASP A 104 -4.54 14.83 14.38
N GLU A 105 -5.63 14.88 15.15
CA GLU A 105 -6.93 14.33 14.78
C GLU A 105 -7.50 14.96 13.49
N THR A 106 -6.96 16.09 13.05
CA THR A 106 -7.38 16.77 11.82
C THR A 106 -6.75 16.15 10.56
N VAL A 107 -5.67 15.38 10.70
CA VAL A 107 -4.99 14.71 9.60
C VAL A 107 -5.53 13.30 9.43
N PRO A 108 -5.92 12.89 8.21
CA PRO A 108 -6.31 11.51 7.95
C PRO A 108 -5.16 10.55 8.25
N VAL A 109 -5.37 9.67 9.25
CA VAL A 109 -4.32 8.75 9.73
C VAL A 109 -3.85 7.78 8.64
N ASN A 110 -4.74 7.38 7.72
CA ASN A 110 -4.42 6.43 6.65
C ASN A 110 -5.44 6.58 5.52
N GLN A 111 -5.05 7.27 4.48
CA GLN A 111 -5.87 7.45 3.28
C GLN A 111 -5.06 7.16 2.02
N ILE A 112 -5.69 6.52 1.06
CA ILE A 112 -5.16 6.32 -0.28
C ILE A 112 -6.21 6.61 -1.33
N PHE A 113 -5.80 7.28 -2.40
CA PHE A 113 -6.52 7.43 -3.65
C PHE A 113 -5.74 6.77 -4.78
N LEU A 114 -6.43 5.96 -5.58
CA LEU A 114 -5.89 5.29 -6.76
C LEU A 114 -6.81 5.52 -7.96
N ASP A 115 -6.19 5.87 -9.08
CA ASP A 115 -6.80 5.93 -10.40
C ASP A 115 -6.07 4.92 -11.29
N GLY A 116 -6.77 3.87 -11.73
CA GLY A 116 -6.13 2.76 -12.43
C GLY A 116 -7.10 1.85 -13.17
N TYR A 117 -6.58 0.71 -13.60
CA TYR A 117 -7.29 -0.22 -14.47
C TYR A 117 -7.34 -1.62 -13.87
N ILE A 118 -8.48 -2.29 -14.01
CA ILE A 118 -8.64 -3.69 -13.61
C ILE A 118 -7.71 -4.56 -14.45
N CYS A 119 -6.76 -5.29 -13.84
CA CYS A 119 -5.80 -6.09 -14.60
C CYS A 119 -6.07 -7.60 -14.55
N LYS A 120 -6.97 -8.05 -13.69
CA LYS A 120 -7.46 -9.44 -13.62
C LYS A 120 -8.95 -9.45 -13.30
N PRO A 121 -9.70 -10.47 -13.71
CA PRO A 121 -11.09 -10.62 -13.29
C PRO A 121 -11.19 -10.57 -11.76
N PRO A 122 -12.06 -9.72 -11.18
CA PRO A 122 -12.28 -9.67 -9.74
C PRO A 122 -12.72 -11.03 -9.19
N VAL A 123 -12.22 -11.42 -8.02
CA VAL A 123 -12.57 -12.68 -7.38
C VAL A 123 -13.54 -12.41 -6.23
N TYR A 124 -14.83 -12.65 -6.50
CA TYR A 124 -15.87 -12.53 -5.47
C TYR A 124 -15.96 -13.83 -4.66
N ARG A 125 -16.12 -13.69 -3.34
CA ARG A 125 -16.34 -14.82 -2.43
C ARG A 125 -17.07 -14.38 -1.16
N LYS A 126 -17.66 -15.35 -0.47
CA LYS A 126 -18.20 -15.15 0.89
C LYS A 126 -17.26 -15.78 1.92
N THR A 127 -16.99 -15.06 2.99
CA THR A 127 -16.24 -15.62 4.12
C THR A 127 -17.11 -16.64 4.88
N PRO A 128 -16.52 -17.53 5.71
CA PRO A 128 -17.30 -18.44 6.56
C PRO A 128 -18.31 -17.72 7.47
N LEU A 129 -18.05 -16.47 7.82
CA LEU A 129 -18.96 -15.61 8.59
C LEU A 129 -20.01 -14.87 7.74
N GLY A 130 -20.14 -15.23 6.46
CA GLY A 130 -21.12 -14.66 5.54
C GLY A 130 -20.78 -13.27 5.00
N ARG A 131 -19.60 -12.72 5.27
CA ARG A 131 -19.18 -11.43 4.72
C ARG A 131 -18.84 -11.59 3.24
N GLU A 132 -19.39 -10.71 2.41
CA GLU A 132 -19.07 -10.63 0.98
C GLU A 132 -17.80 -9.84 0.77
N ILE A 133 -16.86 -10.39 0.01
CA ILE A 133 -15.60 -9.74 -0.36
C ILE A 133 -15.30 -9.96 -1.84
N ALA A 134 -14.61 -9.01 -2.46
CA ALA A 134 -14.03 -9.15 -3.79
C ALA A 134 -12.58 -8.69 -3.77
N ASP A 135 -11.70 -9.58 -4.24
CA ASP A 135 -10.29 -9.28 -4.45
C ASP A 135 -10.13 -8.68 -5.86
N VAL A 136 -9.59 -7.48 -5.93
CA VAL A 136 -9.35 -6.71 -7.16
C VAL A 136 -7.86 -6.45 -7.28
N LEU A 137 -7.27 -6.67 -8.45
CA LEU A 137 -5.91 -6.25 -8.74
C LEU A 137 -5.95 -5.05 -9.70
N LEU A 138 -5.49 -3.91 -9.22
CA LEU A 138 -5.47 -2.65 -9.95
C LEU A 138 -4.09 -2.39 -10.54
N ALA A 139 -4.02 -2.03 -11.83
CA ALA A 139 -2.82 -1.51 -12.46
C ALA A 139 -2.88 0.02 -12.46
N VAL A 140 -1.94 0.66 -11.77
CA VAL A 140 -1.81 2.12 -11.69
C VAL A 140 -0.60 2.55 -12.50
N ASN A 141 -0.81 3.36 -13.52
CA ASN A 141 0.24 3.75 -14.45
C ASN A 141 1.25 4.69 -13.78
N ARG A 142 2.52 4.48 -14.10
CA ARG A 142 3.62 5.39 -13.78
C ARG A 142 4.17 6.05 -15.03
N PRO A 143 4.94 7.14 -14.89
CA PRO A 143 5.78 7.65 -15.98
C PRO A 143 6.67 6.54 -16.57
N TYR A 144 7.04 6.72 -17.85
CA TYR A 144 7.95 5.82 -18.57
C TYR A 144 7.42 4.40 -18.79
N GLY A 145 6.09 4.23 -18.93
CA GLY A 145 5.47 2.95 -19.29
C GLY A 145 5.55 1.85 -18.23
N LYS A 146 5.79 2.21 -16.98
CA LYS A 146 5.72 1.28 -15.83
C LYS A 146 4.34 1.35 -15.18
N SER A 147 4.00 0.32 -14.42
CA SER A 147 2.77 0.27 -13.62
C SER A 147 3.03 -0.33 -12.25
N ASP A 148 2.28 0.16 -11.27
CA ASP A 148 2.14 -0.48 -9.97
C ASP A 148 0.96 -1.43 -10.00
N TYR A 149 1.11 -2.63 -9.45
CA TYR A 149 0.04 -3.61 -9.31
C TYR A 149 -0.38 -3.65 -7.86
N ILE A 150 -1.55 -3.09 -7.57
CA ILE A 150 -2.03 -2.86 -6.21
C ILE A 150 -3.20 -3.81 -5.91
N PRO A 151 -3.03 -4.74 -4.95
CA PRO A 151 -4.14 -5.54 -4.45
C PRO A 151 -5.13 -4.66 -3.68
N CYS A 152 -6.40 -4.79 -4.00
CA CYS A 152 -7.49 -4.09 -3.32
C CYS A 152 -8.52 -5.11 -2.83
N ILE A 153 -9.09 -4.89 -1.65
CA ILE A 153 -10.16 -5.70 -1.11
C ILE A 153 -11.42 -4.86 -0.94
N CYS A 154 -12.50 -5.28 -1.60
CA CYS A 154 -13.81 -4.67 -1.51
C CYS A 154 -14.70 -5.48 -0.57
N TRP A 155 -15.61 -4.81 0.16
CA TRP A 155 -16.47 -5.41 1.17
C TRP A 155 -17.95 -5.15 0.86
N GLY A 156 -18.83 -6.13 1.14
CA GLY A 156 -20.28 -6.00 1.09
C GLY A 156 -20.78 -5.49 -0.27
N ARG A 157 -21.46 -4.36 -0.27
CA ARG A 157 -22.00 -3.75 -1.50
C ARG A 157 -20.92 -3.43 -2.53
N ASN A 158 -19.77 -2.93 -2.09
CA ASN A 158 -18.63 -2.67 -2.98
C ASN A 158 -18.08 -3.96 -3.59
N ALA A 159 -18.09 -5.08 -2.86
CA ALA A 159 -17.66 -6.38 -3.40
C ALA A 159 -18.60 -6.87 -4.50
N ARG A 160 -19.94 -6.75 -4.31
CA ARG A 160 -20.93 -7.09 -5.34
C ARG A 160 -20.77 -6.22 -6.58
N TYR A 161 -20.56 -4.92 -6.39
CA TYR A 161 -20.36 -3.99 -7.50
C TYR A 161 -19.08 -4.32 -8.27
N ALA A 162 -17.95 -4.47 -7.58
CA ALA A 162 -16.66 -4.80 -8.18
C ALA A 162 -16.66 -6.16 -8.91
N SER A 163 -17.48 -7.12 -8.49
CA SER A 163 -17.55 -8.44 -9.13
C SER A 163 -18.00 -8.43 -10.59
N ALA A 164 -18.64 -7.34 -11.03
CA ALA A 164 -19.08 -7.15 -12.40
C ALA A 164 -18.06 -6.42 -13.28
N PHE A 165 -16.93 -5.99 -12.73
CA PHE A 165 -15.92 -5.25 -13.48
C PHE A 165 -15.15 -6.15 -14.43
N GLU A 166 -14.89 -5.64 -15.62
CA GLU A 166 -14.12 -6.34 -16.65
C GLU A 166 -12.63 -5.91 -16.62
N VAL A 167 -11.77 -6.80 -17.13
CA VAL A 167 -10.35 -6.49 -17.31
C VAL A 167 -10.20 -5.33 -18.30
N GLY A 168 -9.36 -4.36 -17.96
CA GLY A 168 -9.20 -3.12 -18.71
C GLY A 168 -10.16 -1.99 -18.29
N GLY A 169 -11.16 -2.29 -17.44
CA GLY A 169 -12.06 -1.28 -16.90
C GLY A 169 -11.32 -0.24 -16.06
N HIS A 170 -11.63 1.03 -16.27
CA HIS A 170 -11.05 2.17 -15.56
C HIS A 170 -11.81 2.43 -14.25
N VAL A 171 -11.10 2.49 -13.14
CA VAL A 171 -11.72 2.67 -11.82
C VAL A 171 -10.96 3.66 -10.95
N LEU A 172 -11.72 4.40 -10.15
CA LEU A 172 -11.21 5.24 -9.08
C LEU A 172 -11.48 4.54 -7.73
N ILE A 173 -10.48 4.48 -6.88
CA ILE A 173 -10.55 3.80 -5.58
C ILE A 173 -10.10 4.74 -4.48
N TRP A 174 -10.90 4.82 -3.41
CA TRP A 174 -10.56 5.46 -2.13
C TRP A 174 -10.57 4.40 -1.04
N GLY A 175 -9.62 4.45 -0.15
CA GLY A 175 -9.52 3.50 0.94
C GLY A 175 -8.38 3.79 1.89
N ARG A 176 -7.93 2.74 2.57
CA ARG A 176 -6.77 2.76 3.44
C ARG A 176 -5.84 1.58 3.15
N ILE A 177 -4.56 1.74 3.37
CA ILE A 177 -3.60 0.64 3.29
C ILE A 177 -3.69 -0.18 4.57
N GLN A 178 -3.73 -1.50 4.45
CA GLN A 178 -3.75 -2.41 5.58
C GLN A 178 -2.76 -3.55 5.41
N SER A 179 -2.31 -4.10 6.52
CA SER A 179 -1.55 -5.33 6.59
C SER A 179 -2.47 -6.49 7.01
N ARG A 180 -2.25 -7.66 6.46
CA ARG A 180 -2.96 -8.89 6.83
C ARG A 180 -2.01 -10.05 6.93
N GLU A 181 -1.94 -10.65 8.10
CA GLU A 181 -1.20 -11.90 8.28
C GLU A 181 -1.97 -13.09 7.69
N TYR A 182 -1.24 -14.00 7.05
CA TYR A 182 -1.78 -15.24 6.54
C TYR A 182 -0.75 -16.35 6.59
N MET A 183 -1.24 -17.60 6.67
CA MET A 183 -0.39 -18.79 6.61
C MET A 183 -0.28 -19.27 5.16
N LYS A 184 0.93 -19.29 4.62
CA LYS A 184 1.23 -19.85 3.30
C LYS A 184 1.74 -21.27 3.46
N ARG A 185 1.12 -22.21 2.77
CA ARG A 185 1.63 -23.61 2.68
C ARG A 185 2.86 -23.60 1.76
N ILE A 186 4.00 -24.06 2.28
CA ILE A 186 5.28 -24.13 1.56
C ILE A 186 5.73 -25.58 1.31
N GLY A 187 5.09 -26.55 1.93
CA GLY A 187 5.33 -27.99 1.80
C GLY A 187 4.10 -28.81 2.18
N GLU A 188 4.23 -30.15 2.20
CA GLU A 188 3.09 -31.01 2.54
C GLU A 188 2.58 -30.79 3.97
N ASN A 189 3.48 -30.51 4.93
CA ASN A 189 3.16 -30.27 6.33
C ASN A 189 3.79 -28.98 6.89
N GLU A 190 4.30 -28.11 6.02
CA GLU A 190 4.95 -26.86 6.42
C GLU A 190 4.13 -25.66 6.00
N THR A 191 3.92 -24.74 6.96
CA THR A 191 3.28 -23.44 6.73
C THR A 191 4.20 -22.32 7.22
N GLU A 192 4.22 -21.24 6.48
CA GLU A 192 4.96 -20.02 6.82
C GLU A 192 3.99 -18.87 7.04
N LYS A 193 4.17 -18.13 8.13
CA LYS A 193 3.43 -16.90 8.40
C LYS A 193 3.95 -15.78 7.50
N ARG A 194 3.07 -15.18 6.73
CA ARG A 194 3.39 -14.07 5.83
C ARG A 194 2.47 -12.89 6.06
N VAL A 195 2.91 -11.71 5.65
CA VAL A 195 2.12 -10.48 5.67
C VAL A 195 1.82 -10.07 4.23
N ALA A 196 0.56 -9.82 3.94
CA ALA A 196 0.10 -9.19 2.71
C ALA A 196 -0.27 -7.73 3.01
N TYR A 197 0.05 -6.86 2.08
CA TYR A 197 -0.36 -5.45 2.09
C TYR A 197 -1.38 -5.25 0.97
N GLU A 198 -2.45 -4.56 1.29
CA GLU A 198 -3.57 -4.36 0.37
C GLU A 198 -4.30 -3.05 0.69
N VAL A 199 -5.09 -2.55 -0.26
CA VAL A 199 -5.98 -1.42 -0.03
C VAL A 199 -7.35 -1.94 0.37
N SER A 200 -7.80 -1.61 1.59
CA SER A 200 -9.19 -1.81 2.01
C SER A 200 -10.04 -0.69 1.44
N VAL A 201 -10.91 -1.03 0.49
CA VAL A 201 -11.69 -0.08 -0.28
C VAL A 201 -12.87 0.44 0.52
N SER A 202 -12.96 1.76 0.68
CA SER A 202 -14.12 2.44 1.27
C SER A 202 -15.11 2.92 0.20
N LYS A 203 -14.60 3.39 -0.95
CA LYS A 203 -15.39 3.86 -2.09
C LYS A 203 -14.70 3.44 -3.37
N LEU A 204 -15.48 3.10 -4.40
CA LEU A 204 -14.99 2.90 -5.75
C LEU A 204 -15.99 3.42 -6.78
N GLU A 205 -15.47 3.89 -7.91
CA GLU A 205 -16.25 4.37 -9.05
C GLU A 205 -15.70 3.74 -10.33
N TYR A 206 -16.59 3.19 -11.16
CA TYR A 206 -16.25 2.72 -12.49
C TYR A 206 -16.42 3.88 -13.47
N MET A 207 -15.40 4.15 -14.24
CA MET A 207 -15.40 5.23 -15.23
C MET A 207 -15.79 4.66 -16.60
N GLU A 208 -16.83 5.26 -17.20
CA GLU A 208 -17.34 4.91 -18.54
C GLU A 208 -16.40 5.44 -19.66
#